data_f1373573f4da41cab4141e3d93da538e
#
_entry.id   f1373573f4da41cab4141e3d93da538e
#
_cell.length_a   1.000
_cell.length_b   1.000
_cell.length_c   1.000
_cell.angle_alpha   90.00
_cell.angle_beta   90.00
_cell.angle_gamma   90.00
#
_symmetry.space_group_name_H-M   'P 1'
#
loop_
_entity.id
_entity.type
_entity.pdbx_description
1 polymer ?
#
loop_
_entity_poly.entity_id
_entity_poly.type
_entity_poly.pdbx_seq_one_letter_code
_entity_poly.pdbx_strand_id
1 'polypeptide(L)'
;NCVVKKFFTVTSIGTVIKRSPSSVFVYASNLVTNEPVKGAKIALYSYKSTASSDERERIEKLDSKEVASGITDARGISQIKTSSTDNLMVLAVAPDQSYAIASAATSSWLSREANRCYIYTDRPVYRAGDKLFFKVIAKKMEGKFFPIKNKTLYYTIQGSGSQKKLSTGTLVLD
;
A
#
# COMPACT_ATOMS: atom_id res chain seq x y z
N ASN A 1 3.86 21.14 32.65
CA ASN A 1 5.10 20.71 31.98
C ASN A 1 4.72 19.89 30.75
N CYS A 2 5.07 20.37 29.55
CA CYS A 2 4.89 19.63 28.31
C CYS A 2 6.23 18.92 27.99
N VAL A 3 6.22 17.59 27.91
CA VAL A 3 7.39 16.79 27.52
C VAL A 3 7.14 16.24 26.12
N VAL A 4 7.97 16.64 25.16
CA VAL A 4 7.94 16.13 23.80
C VAL A 4 9.12 15.16 23.63
N LYS A 5 8.84 13.90 23.25
CA LYS A 5 9.87 12.90 22.93
C LYS A 5 9.92 12.74 21.42
N LYS A 6 11.11 12.82 20.83
CA LYS A 6 11.36 12.50 19.41
C LYS A 6 12.45 11.45 19.32
N PHE A 7 12.22 10.48 18.43
CA PHE A 7 13.24 9.50 18.07
C PHE A 7 13.85 9.92 16.73
N PHE A 8 15.15 9.78 16.61
CA PHE A 8 15.86 9.98 15.35
C PHE A 8 16.90 8.87 15.21
N THR A 9 17.16 8.48 13.98
CA THR A 9 18.16 7.46 13.65
C THR A 9 19.28 8.12 12.87
N VAL A 10 20.53 7.87 13.30
CA VAL A 10 21.74 8.22 12.53
C VAL A 10 22.23 6.94 11.88
N THR A 11 22.26 6.91 10.56
CA THR A 11 22.60 5.70 9.81
C THR A 11 23.24 6.02 8.47
N SER A 12 24.09 5.12 7.99
CA SER A 12 24.68 5.16 6.65
C SER A 12 23.88 4.34 5.62
N ILE A 13 22.91 3.54 6.06
CA ILE A 13 22.08 2.70 5.16
C ILE A 13 20.71 3.31 4.92
N GLY A 14 20.30 3.38 3.65
CA GLY A 14 18.95 3.70 3.23
C GLY A 14 18.25 2.49 2.61
N THR A 15 16.91 2.44 2.68
CA THR A 15 16.13 1.36 2.09
C THR A 15 14.97 1.89 1.25
N VAL A 16 14.76 1.24 0.10
CA VAL A 16 13.54 1.39 -0.71
C VAL A 16 12.75 0.09 -0.62
N ILE A 17 11.48 0.20 -0.29
CA ILE A 17 10.62 -0.96 -0.07
C ILE A 17 9.46 -0.93 -1.03
N LYS A 18 9.19 -2.07 -1.67
CA LYS A 18 7.97 -2.31 -2.46
C LYS A 18 7.31 -3.58 -1.96
N ARG A 19 6.02 -3.49 -1.67
CA ARG A 19 5.23 -4.63 -1.21
C ARG A 19 4.27 -5.10 -2.30
N SER A 20 4.22 -6.40 -2.50
CA SER A 20 3.19 -7.09 -3.29
C SER A 20 2.34 -7.97 -2.36
N PRO A 21 1.22 -8.56 -2.82
CA PRO A 21 0.41 -9.47 -2.01
C PRO A 21 1.14 -10.70 -1.48
N SER A 22 2.25 -11.12 -2.12
CA SER A 22 2.96 -12.36 -1.80
C SER A 22 4.44 -12.17 -1.48
N SER A 23 4.96 -10.94 -1.56
CA SER A 23 6.38 -10.68 -1.31
C SER A 23 6.64 -9.21 -0.94
N VAL A 24 7.75 -9.00 -0.28
CA VAL A 24 8.33 -7.67 -0.05
C VAL A 24 9.68 -7.61 -0.77
N PHE A 25 9.84 -6.61 -1.61
CA PHE A 25 11.09 -6.24 -2.24
C PHE A 25 11.77 -5.15 -1.40
N VAL A 26 13.03 -5.34 -1.07
CA VAL A 26 13.86 -4.37 -0.34
C VAL A 26 15.12 -4.12 -1.16
N TYR A 27 15.40 -2.86 -1.42
CA TYR A 27 16.69 -2.40 -1.94
C TYR A 27 17.39 -1.62 -0.84
N ALA A 28 18.65 -1.95 -0.55
CA ALA A 28 19.47 -1.29 0.45
C ALA A 28 20.69 -0.64 -0.22
N SER A 29 20.94 0.62 0.09
CA SER A 29 22.09 1.39 -0.40
C SER A 29 22.76 2.17 0.72
N ASN A 30 24.05 2.41 0.56
CA ASN A 30 24.79 3.33 1.41
C ASN A 30 24.42 4.78 1.03
N LEU A 31 23.99 5.59 1.99
CA LEU A 31 23.53 6.95 1.77
C LEU A 31 24.65 7.94 1.45
N VAL A 32 25.91 7.57 1.73
CA VAL A 32 27.07 8.42 1.48
C VAL A 32 27.65 8.14 0.10
N THR A 33 27.83 6.84 -0.25
CA THR A 33 28.46 6.43 -1.52
C THR A 33 27.45 6.14 -2.63
N ASN A 34 26.17 6.00 -2.31
CA ASN A 34 25.09 5.52 -3.18
C ASN A 34 25.30 4.08 -3.72
N GLU A 35 26.25 3.34 -3.16
CA GLU A 35 26.51 1.96 -3.56
C GLU A 35 25.51 1.00 -2.93
N PRO A 36 25.16 -0.10 -3.63
CA PRO A 36 24.29 -1.13 -3.06
C PRO A 36 24.97 -1.83 -1.88
N VAL A 37 24.21 -2.08 -0.82
CA VAL A 37 24.72 -2.78 0.37
C VAL A 37 24.45 -4.26 0.23
N LYS A 38 25.51 -5.04 -0.06
CA LYS A 38 25.48 -6.51 -0.06
C LYS A 38 25.52 -7.04 1.37
N GLY A 39 24.78 -8.12 1.65
CA GLY A 39 24.83 -8.82 2.93
C GLY A 39 24.06 -8.14 4.06
N ALA A 40 23.26 -7.11 3.77
CA ALA A 40 22.38 -6.54 4.78
C ALA A 40 21.31 -7.58 5.18
N LYS A 41 21.15 -7.80 6.48
CA LYS A 41 20.11 -8.65 7.05
C LYS A 41 18.80 -7.89 7.07
N ILE A 42 17.77 -8.46 6.47
CA ILE A 42 16.42 -7.87 6.40
C ILE A 42 15.50 -8.72 7.25
N ALA A 43 14.80 -8.12 8.20
CA ALA A 43 13.75 -8.75 8.98
C ALA A 43 12.41 -8.02 8.76
N LEU A 44 11.34 -8.78 8.54
CA LEU A 44 9.99 -8.30 8.40
C LEU A 44 9.22 -8.59 9.69
N TYR A 45 8.70 -7.55 10.32
CA TYR A 45 7.87 -7.64 11.52
C TYR A 45 6.44 -7.26 11.17
N SER A 46 5.48 -8.14 11.47
CA SER A 46 4.07 -7.75 11.44
C SER A 46 3.73 -6.95 12.69
N TYR A 47 2.89 -5.93 12.52
CA TYR A 47 2.37 -5.18 13.65
C TYR A 47 0.89 -4.81 13.42
N LYS A 48 0.13 -4.76 14.51
CA LYS A 48 -1.23 -4.26 14.51
C LYS A 48 -1.22 -2.87 15.14
N SER A 49 -1.76 -1.90 14.43
CA SER A 49 -2.02 -0.58 15.00
C SER A 49 -3.36 -0.62 15.71
N THR A 50 -3.35 -0.61 17.02
CA THR A 50 -4.56 -0.35 17.82
C THR A 50 -4.67 1.16 17.96
N ALA A 51 -5.54 1.79 17.16
CA ALA A 51 -5.87 3.19 17.35
C ALA A 51 -6.62 3.34 18.69
N SER A 52 -5.96 3.87 19.72
CA SER A 52 -6.64 4.39 20.88
C SER A 52 -7.34 5.69 20.50
N SER A 53 -8.59 5.85 20.87
CA SER A 53 -9.37 7.09 20.67
C SER A 53 -8.88 8.24 21.55
N ASP A 54 -7.95 8.00 22.47
CA ASP A 54 -7.36 9.01 23.34
C ASP A 54 -5.97 9.39 22.84
N GLU A 55 -5.83 10.63 22.36
CA GLU A 55 -4.56 11.16 21.87
C GLU A 55 -3.44 11.21 22.92
N ARG A 56 -3.79 11.10 24.22
CA ARG A 56 -2.84 11.12 25.34
C ARG A 56 -2.23 9.75 25.64
N GLU A 57 -2.85 8.67 25.22
CA GLU A 57 -2.41 7.29 25.43
C GLU A 57 -1.89 6.59 24.17
N ARG A 58 -1.46 7.33 23.16
CA ARG A 58 -0.79 6.76 21.99
C ARG A 58 0.62 6.21 22.30
N ILE A 59 0.72 5.41 23.33
CA ILE A 59 1.78 4.41 23.42
C ILE A 59 1.19 3.17 22.74
N GLU A 60 1.33 3.12 21.42
CA GLU A 60 1.04 1.90 20.67
C GLU A 60 1.91 0.79 21.27
N LYS A 61 1.29 -0.13 21.97
CA LYS A 61 1.92 -1.38 22.36
C LYS A 61 2.11 -2.14 21.05
N LEU A 62 3.28 -1.96 20.44
CA LEU A 62 3.63 -2.62 19.20
C LEU A 62 3.83 -4.10 19.51
N ASP A 63 2.77 -4.89 19.37
CA ASP A 63 2.89 -6.34 19.37
C ASP A 63 3.47 -6.74 18.01
N SER A 64 4.81 -6.85 17.96
CA SER A 64 5.55 -7.11 16.73
C SER A 64 6.07 -8.54 16.73
N LYS A 65 5.75 -9.26 15.66
CA LYS A 65 6.26 -10.62 15.42
C LYS A 65 7.06 -10.65 14.13
N GLU A 66 8.28 -11.21 14.17
CA GLU A 66 9.01 -11.50 12.93
C GLU A 66 8.25 -12.55 12.12
N VAL A 67 7.96 -12.23 10.87
CA VAL A 67 7.17 -13.08 9.96
C VAL A 67 7.99 -13.64 8.81
N ALA A 68 9.09 -13.01 8.46
CA ALA A 68 10.03 -13.48 7.45
C ALA A 68 11.33 -12.68 7.50
N SER A 69 12.41 -13.24 6.97
CA SER A 69 13.68 -12.56 6.85
C SER A 69 14.40 -12.91 5.55
N GLY A 70 15.46 -12.17 5.24
CA GLY A 70 16.28 -12.36 4.05
C GLY A 70 17.60 -11.60 4.15
N ILE A 71 18.41 -11.71 3.11
CA ILE A 71 19.72 -11.04 3.01
C ILE A 71 19.80 -10.40 1.61
N THR A 72 20.40 -9.22 1.52
CA THR A 72 20.58 -8.53 0.23
C THR A 72 21.71 -9.17 -0.59
N ASP A 73 21.48 -9.27 -1.88
CA ASP A 73 22.44 -9.74 -2.88
C ASP A 73 23.53 -8.68 -3.21
N ALA A 74 24.39 -8.97 -4.18
CA ALA A 74 25.44 -8.04 -4.64
C ALA A 74 24.89 -6.71 -5.21
N ARG A 75 23.62 -6.67 -5.60
CA ARG A 75 22.92 -5.47 -6.09
C ARG A 75 22.17 -4.74 -4.97
N GLY A 76 22.35 -5.15 -3.71
CA GLY A 76 21.63 -4.60 -2.57
C GLY A 76 20.16 -5.02 -2.50
N ILE A 77 19.74 -6.08 -3.20
CA ILE A 77 18.35 -6.47 -3.34
C ILE A 77 18.06 -7.71 -2.51
N SER A 78 16.95 -7.69 -1.78
CA SER A 78 16.34 -8.86 -1.15
C SER A 78 14.87 -8.93 -1.53
N GLN A 79 14.42 -10.10 -1.99
CA GLN A 79 13.01 -10.38 -2.27
C GLN A 79 12.51 -11.46 -1.32
N ILE A 80 11.68 -11.08 -0.37
CA ILE A 80 11.23 -11.93 0.73
C ILE A 80 9.78 -12.31 0.50
N LYS A 81 9.50 -13.60 0.40
CA LYS A 81 8.12 -14.12 0.30
C LYS A 81 7.43 -13.97 1.66
N THR A 82 6.22 -13.47 1.65
CA THR A 82 5.37 -13.36 2.84
C THR A 82 3.90 -13.42 2.45
N SER A 83 3.11 -14.10 3.23
CA SER A 83 1.64 -14.14 3.10
C SER A 83 0.94 -13.24 4.11
N SER A 84 1.69 -12.49 4.93
CA SER A 84 1.09 -11.60 5.92
C SER A 84 0.24 -10.52 5.25
N THR A 85 -0.96 -10.32 5.75
CA THR A 85 -1.89 -9.24 5.35
C THR A 85 -1.79 -8.03 6.29
N ASP A 86 -1.08 -8.16 7.40
CA ASP A 86 -0.89 -7.10 8.40
C ASP A 86 0.05 -5.99 7.90
N ASN A 87 0.08 -4.88 8.60
CA ASN A 87 1.12 -3.89 8.38
C ASN A 87 2.50 -4.51 8.70
N LEU A 88 3.48 -4.19 7.88
CA LEU A 88 4.85 -4.69 8.07
C LEU A 88 5.80 -3.54 8.36
N MET A 89 6.67 -3.76 9.32
CA MET A 89 7.87 -2.98 9.56
C MET A 89 9.07 -3.78 9.01
N VAL A 90 9.93 -3.10 8.30
CA VAL A 90 11.16 -3.67 7.74
C VAL A 90 12.34 -3.12 8.52
N LEU A 91 13.11 -4.00 9.14
CA LEU A 91 14.40 -3.69 9.73
C LEU A 91 15.50 -4.21 8.79
N ALA A 92 16.37 -3.32 8.34
CA ALA A 92 17.57 -3.66 7.59
C ALA A 92 18.80 -3.36 8.43
N VAL A 93 19.69 -4.34 8.59
CA VAL A 93 20.95 -4.20 9.33
C VAL A 93 22.11 -4.51 8.38
N ALA A 94 22.94 -3.51 8.12
CA ALA A 94 24.13 -3.66 7.28
C ALA A 94 25.25 -4.40 7.99
N PRO A 95 26.28 -4.91 7.27
CA PRO A 95 27.44 -5.58 7.88
C PRO A 95 28.21 -4.73 8.88
N ASP A 96 28.21 -3.42 8.73
CA ASP A 96 28.84 -2.44 9.63
C ASP A 96 27.97 -2.11 10.86
N GLN A 97 26.87 -2.83 11.07
CA GLN A 97 25.87 -2.66 12.13
C GLN A 97 25.02 -1.39 12.02
N SER A 98 25.19 -0.59 10.97
CA SER A 98 24.22 0.47 10.69
C SER A 98 22.86 -0.13 10.32
N TYR A 99 21.76 0.55 10.69
CA TYR A 99 20.43 0.00 10.46
C TYR A 99 19.46 1.04 9.93
N ALA A 100 18.47 0.56 9.20
CA ALA A 100 17.32 1.35 8.74
C ALA A 100 16.02 0.66 9.12
N ILE A 101 15.04 1.47 9.52
CA ILE A 101 13.69 0.99 9.80
C ILE A 101 12.73 1.72 8.87
N ALA A 102 11.86 0.97 8.21
CA ALA A 102 10.84 1.54 7.35
C ALA A 102 9.53 0.76 7.46
N SER A 103 8.42 1.43 7.22
CA SER A 103 7.10 0.80 7.22
C SER A 103 6.72 0.39 5.81
N ALA A 104 6.29 -0.86 5.65
CA ALA A 104 5.64 -1.36 4.46
C ALA A 104 4.14 -1.53 4.77
N ALA A 105 3.45 -0.40 4.93
CA ALA A 105 2.02 -0.38 5.24
C ALA A 105 1.22 -1.07 4.12
N THR A 106 0.20 -1.82 4.51
CA THR A 106 -0.84 -2.27 3.56
C THR A 106 -1.70 -1.06 3.21
N SER A 107 -1.55 -0.55 2.01
CA SER A 107 -2.60 0.28 1.46
C SER A 107 -3.80 -0.62 1.14
N SER A 108 -5.01 -0.13 1.36
CA SER A 108 -6.28 -0.85 1.13
C SER A 108 -6.42 -1.44 -0.30
N TRP A 109 -5.63 -0.97 -1.25
CA TRP A 109 -5.57 -1.47 -2.62
C TRP A 109 -4.62 -2.68 -2.82
N LEU A 110 -3.90 -3.13 -1.78
CA LEU A 110 -3.15 -4.40 -1.76
C LEU A 110 -3.99 -5.57 -1.23
N SER A 111 -5.25 -5.34 -0.81
CA SER A 111 -6.14 -6.45 -0.47
C SER A 111 -6.26 -7.39 -1.67
N ARG A 112 -6.07 -8.69 -1.43
CA ARG A 112 -6.00 -9.76 -2.46
C ARG A 112 -7.22 -9.82 -3.39
N GLU A 113 -8.31 -9.12 -3.06
CA GLU A 113 -9.59 -9.16 -3.77
C GLU A 113 -10.11 -7.77 -4.15
N ALA A 114 -9.23 -6.79 -4.33
CA ALA A 114 -9.67 -5.47 -4.71
C ALA A 114 -10.18 -5.46 -6.16
N ASN A 115 -11.49 -5.43 -6.33
CA ASN A 115 -12.09 -5.06 -7.59
C ASN A 115 -11.83 -3.59 -7.88
N ARG A 116 -11.42 -3.27 -9.10
CA ARG A 116 -11.21 -1.91 -9.56
C ARG A 116 -12.13 -1.59 -10.71
N CYS A 117 -12.83 -0.47 -10.58
CA CYS A 117 -13.66 0.05 -11.65
C CYS A 117 -13.08 1.38 -12.14
N TYR A 118 -12.95 1.50 -13.45
CA TYR A 118 -12.62 2.74 -14.14
C TYR A 118 -13.82 3.18 -14.93
N ILE A 119 -14.20 4.44 -14.79
CA ILE A 119 -15.36 5.03 -15.46
C ILE A 119 -14.87 6.16 -16.35
N TYR A 120 -15.28 6.14 -17.60
CA TYR A 120 -14.98 7.18 -18.58
C TYR A 120 -16.31 7.70 -19.13
N THR A 121 -16.42 9.01 -19.26
CA THR A 121 -17.52 9.67 -19.93
C THR A 121 -17.08 10.17 -21.30
N ASP A 122 -18.02 10.32 -22.23
CA ASP A 122 -17.74 10.87 -23.57
C ASP A 122 -17.35 12.35 -23.54
N ARG A 123 -17.71 13.09 -22.46
CA ARG A 123 -17.39 14.50 -22.26
C ARG A 123 -17.06 14.78 -20.79
N PRO A 124 -16.24 15.81 -20.51
CA PRO A 124 -15.94 16.21 -19.13
C PRO A 124 -17.06 17.04 -18.47
N VAL A 125 -17.96 17.66 -19.27
CA VAL A 125 -19.03 18.54 -18.79
C VAL A 125 -20.30 18.29 -19.59
N TYR A 126 -21.44 18.32 -18.91
CA TYR A 126 -22.78 18.14 -19.48
C TYR A 126 -23.70 19.28 -19.03
N ARG A 127 -24.63 19.68 -19.91
CA ARG A 127 -25.70 20.59 -19.58
C ARG A 127 -26.92 19.80 -19.09
N ALA A 128 -27.82 20.47 -18.39
CA ALA A 128 -29.09 19.87 -18.00
C ALA A 128 -29.84 19.40 -19.25
N GLY A 129 -30.27 18.15 -19.28
CA GLY A 129 -30.97 17.52 -20.41
C GLY A 129 -30.05 16.79 -21.41
N ASP A 130 -28.71 16.94 -21.33
CA ASP A 130 -27.80 16.20 -22.20
C ASP A 130 -27.86 14.69 -21.91
N LYS A 131 -27.68 13.89 -22.96
CA LYS A 131 -27.44 12.45 -22.81
C LYS A 131 -26.01 12.23 -22.38
N LEU A 132 -25.85 11.44 -21.33
CA LEU A 132 -24.52 11.01 -20.81
C LEU A 132 -24.23 9.60 -21.31
N PHE A 133 -23.08 9.45 -21.99
CA PHE A 133 -22.53 8.17 -22.35
C PHE A 133 -21.31 7.89 -21.48
N PHE A 134 -21.23 6.69 -20.93
CA PHE A 134 -20.09 6.29 -20.12
C PHE A 134 -19.70 4.84 -20.37
N LYS A 135 -18.43 4.55 -20.16
CA LYS A 135 -17.86 3.19 -20.23
C LYS A 135 -17.29 2.82 -18.88
N VAL A 136 -17.56 1.60 -18.46
CA VAL A 136 -17.03 1.02 -17.23
C VAL A 136 -16.06 -0.12 -17.57
N ILE A 137 -14.86 -0.09 -17.02
CA ILE A 137 -13.91 -1.19 -17.07
C ILE A 137 -13.72 -1.70 -15.65
N ALA A 138 -14.21 -2.89 -15.37
CA ALA A 138 -14.04 -3.53 -14.08
C ALA A 138 -12.97 -4.62 -14.15
N LYS A 139 -12.06 -4.62 -13.18
CA LYS A 139 -10.95 -5.59 -13.08
C LYS A 139 -10.88 -6.17 -11.68
N LYS A 140 -10.61 -7.47 -11.60
CA LYS A 140 -10.32 -8.18 -10.36
C LYS A 140 -8.80 -8.35 -10.21
N MET A 141 -8.28 -8.19 -8.99
CA MET A 141 -6.88 -8.40 -8.68
C MET A 141 -6.67 -9.80 -8.08
N GLU A 142 -5.99 -10.66 -8.82
CA GLU A 142 -5.55 -11.99 -8.35
C GLU A 142 -4.07 -12.18 -8.72
N GLY A 143 -3.17 -11.48 -8.01
CA GLY A 143 -1.74 -11.39 -8.36
C GLY A 143 -1.48 -10.47 -9.57
N LYS A 144 -2.37 -10.47 -10.57
CA LYS A 144 -2.45 -9.52 -11.68
C LYS A 144 -3.91 -9.13 -11.95
N PHE A 145 -4.12 -8.14 -12.80
CA PHE A 145 -5.47 -7.66 -13.13
C PHE A 145 -6.12 -8.53 -14.22
N PHE A 146 -7.30 -9.05 -13.92
CA PHE A 146 -8.16 -9.75 -14.87
C PHE A 146 -9.44 -8.93 -15.11
N PRO A 147 -9.98 -8.88 -16.33
CA PRO A 147 -11.28 -8.26 -16.59
C PRO A 147 -12.40 -9.06 -15.87
N ILE A 148 -13.34 -8.33 -15.29
CA ILE A 148 -14.57 -8.91 -14.75
C ILE A 148 -15.60 -8.93 -15.88
N LYS A 149 -16.16 -10.10 -16.17
CA LYS A 149 -17.18 -10.31 -17.22
C LYS A 149 -18.45 -10.90 -16.63
N ASN A 150 -19.55 -10.75 -17.34
CA ASN A 150 -20.83 -11.35 -16.99
C ASN A 150 -21.30 -11.01 -15.56
N LYS A 151 -21.03 -9.79 -15.10
CA LYS A 151 -21.48 -9.29 -13.80
C LYS A 151 -22.34 -8.06 -13.97
N THR A 152 -23.44 -8.00 -13.22
CA THR A 152 -24.28 -6.82 -13.13
C THR A 152 -23.66 -5.83 -12.14
N LEU A 153 -23.51 -4.59 -12.59
CA LEU A 153 -23.10 -3.46 -11.76
C LEU A 153 -24.29 -2.52 -11.59
N TYR A 154 -24.36 -1.92 -10.39
CA TYR A 154 -25.30 -0.84 -10.10
C TYR A 154 -24.56 0.49 -10.20
N TYR A 155 -25.16 1.48 -10.83
CA TYR A 155 -24.59 2.82 -10.91
C TYR A 155 -25.53 3.87 -10.34
N THR A 156 -24.98 4.94 -9.86
CA THR A 156 -25.69 6.14 -9.42
C THR A 156 -24.98 7.36 -9.98
N ILE A 157 -25.74 8.26 -10.60
CA ILE A 157 -25.26 9.56 -11.05
C ILE A 157 -25.76 10.61 -10.06
N GLN A 158 -24.86 11.43 -9.56
CA GLN A 158 -25.14 12.50 -8.60
C GLN A 158 -24.67 13.84 -9.16
N GLY A 159 -25.38 14.89 -8.82
CA GLY A 159 -24.95 16.25 -9.18
C GLY A 159 -23.74 16.70 -8.34
N SER A 160 -22.86 17.48 -8.96
CA SER A 160 -21.73 18.10 -8.27
C SER A 160 -22.25 19.03 -7.17
N GLY A 161 -21.67 18.90 -5.96
CA GLY A 161 -22.03 19.72 -4.80
C GLY A 161 -23.36 19.39 -4.13
N SER A 162 -24.10 18.40 -4.59
CA SER A 162 -25.34 17.94 -3.95
C SER A 162 -25.37 16.42 -3.81
N GLN A 163 -25.96 15.92 -2.73
CA GLN A 163 -26.22 14.48 -2.58
C GLN A 163 -27.45 14.02 -3.41
N LYS A 164 -28.02 14.89 -4.23
CA LYS A 164 -29.20 14.58 -5.03
C LYS A 164 -28.83 13.57 -6.11
N LYS A 165 -29.44 12.40 -6.05
CA LYS A 165 -29.35 11.37 -7.08
C LYS A 165 -30.09 11.84 -8.33
N LEU A 166 -29.40 11.91 -9.45
CA LEU A 166 -29.97 12.31 -10.75
C LEU A 166 -30.49 11.08 -11.51
N SER A 167 -29.78 9.98 -11.45
CA SER A 167 -30.15 8.73 -12.09
C SER A 167 -29.52 7.54 -11.39
N THR A 168 -30.20 6.40 -11.46
CA THR A 168 -29.68 5.11 -11.02
C THR A 168 -30.00 4.04 -12.06
N GLY A 169 -29.19 3.02 -12.18
CA GLY A 169 -29.47 1.92 -13.10
C GLY A 169 -28.52 0.76 -12.92
N THR A 170 -28.64 -0.19 -13.83
CA THR A 170 -27.79 -1.37 -13.89
C THR A 170 -27.13 -1.47 -15.26
N LEU A 171 -25.97 -2.08 -15.33
CA LEU A 171 -25.29 -2.47 -16.55
C LEU A 171 -24.65 -3.86 -16.37
N VAL A 172 -24.54 -4.59 -17.46
CA VAL A 172 -23.88 -5.89 -17.48
C VAL A 172 -22.52 -5.71 -18.15
N LEU A 173 -21.49 -6.26 -17.50
CA LEU A 173 -20.12 -6.28 -18.06
C LEU A 173 -20.02 -7.40 -19.09
N ASP A 174 -19.47 -7.09 -20.25
CA ASP A 174 -19.17 -7.98 -21.38
C ASP A 174 -17.70 -8.41 -21.44
#